data_1259496f78fb533c3eb92a5865fd9a6d
#
_entry.id   1259496f78fb533c3eb92a5865fd9a6d
#
_cell.length_a   1.000
_cell.length_b   1.000
_cell.length_c   1.000
_cell.angle_alpha   90.00
_cell.angle_beta   90.00
_cell.angle_gamma   90.00
#
_symmetry.space_group_name_H-M   'P 1'
#
loop_
_entity.id
_entity.type
_entity.pdbx_description
1 polymer ?
#
loop_
_entity_poly.entity_id
_entity_poly.type
_entity_poly.pdbx_seq_one_letter_code
_entity_poly.pdbx_strand_id
1 'polypeptide(L)'
;GGDPSVIFGRLQANGRIFLLNPNGILFGAGAQLNVGGLLASTLHARDEEFMAGRYLFAQDPLKGLKTVVNQGTLRISEHGFVILAAPAVSNEGIIVANLGTTLLGSGQKLTVDLMGDGLINYALSDKVLDQVTGIDGKALTSAVSNSGAIQADGGHVILQANAAGDIFSSVVNQTGVVRAKSLLNQEGVVRLDGGDSGLVQVAGTLDASGLSTGQNG
;
A
#
# COMPACT_ATOMS: atom_id res chain seq x y z
N GLY A 1 -1.98 -3.95 -23.76
CA GLY A 1 -3.38 -3.59 -23.52
C GLY A 1 -3.49 -2.28 -22.78
N GLY A 2 -4.60 -1.57 -22.99
CA GLY A 2 -4.89 -0.29 -22.30
C GLY A 2 -5.76 -0.47 -21.05
N ASP A 3 -6.09 -1.71 -20.67
CA ASP A 3 -7.06 -1.99 -19.62
C ASP A 3 -6.42 -2.20 -18.26
N PRO A 4 -7.10 -1.86 -17.15
CA PRO A 4 -6.63 -2.16 -15.80
C PRO A 4 -6.65 -3.67 -15.53
N SER A 5 -5.85 -4.11 -14.56
CA SER A 5 -5.96 -5.46 -14.00
C SER A 5 -7.10 -5.50 -13.00
N VAL A 6 -8.08 -6.38 -13.22
CA VAL A 6 -9.24 -6.55 -12.34
C VAL A 6 -9.27 -7.98 -11.82
N ILE A 7 -9.18 -8.16 -10.50
CA ILE A 7 -9.12 -9.44 -9.83
C ILE A 7 -10.41 -9.62 -9.02
N PHE A 8 -11.23 -10.63 -9.33
CA PHE A 8 -12.44 -10.99 -8.58
C PHE A 8 -12.36 -12.37 -7.93
N GLY A 9 -11.37 -13.16 -8.32
CA GLY A 9 -11.23 -14.57 -7.90
C GLY A 9 -10.25 -14.75 -6.75
N ARG A 10 -9.81 -16.01 -6.61
CA ARG A 10 -8.80 -16.40 -5.62
C ARG A 10 -7.42 -16.46 -6.24
N LEU A 11 -6.43 -16.00 -5.48
CA LEU A 11 -5.03 -16.12 -5.82
C LEU A 11 -4.29 -16.67 -4.61
N GLN A 12 -3.63 -17.83 -4.78
CA GLN A 12 -2.91 -18.50 -3.72
C GLN A 12 -1.48 -18.82 -4.16
N ALA A 13 -0.52 -18.42 -3.35
CA ALA A 13 0.89 -18.74 -3.56
C ALA A 13 1.64 -18.70 -2.22
N ASN A 14 2.61 -19.58 -2.04
CA ASN A 14 3.53 -19.51 -0.90
C ASN A 14 4.70 -18.53 -1.12
N GLY A 15 4.85 -18.03 -2.34
CA GLY A 15 5.87 -17.05 -2.74
C GLY A 15 5.37 -15.60 -2.75
N ARG A 16 6.21 -14.74 -3.28
CA ARG A 16 5.93 -13.31 -3.47
C ARG A 16 5.31 -13.08 -4.84
N ILE A 17 4.30 -12.22 -4.90
CA ILE A 17 3.63 -11.84 -6.14
C ILE A 17 3.91 -10.36 -6.41
N PHE A 18 4.34 -10.08 -7.64
CA PHE A 18 4.48 -8.74 -8.17
C PHE A 18 3.43 -8.56 -9.26
N LEU A 19 2.46 -7.67 -9.02
CA LEU A 19 1.41 -7.32 -9.98
C LEU A 19 1.63 -5.89 -10.44
N LEU A 20 2.05 -5.73 -11.68
CA LEU A 20 2.38 -4.44 -12.26
C LEU A 20 1.46 -4.15 -13.43
N ASN A 21 0.71 -3.05 -13.38
CA ASN A 21 -0.10 -2.60 -14.51
C ASN A 21 -0.26 -1.08 -14.50
N PRO A 22 0.38 -0.35 -15.42
CA PRO A 22 0.30 1.11 -15.48
C PRO A 22 -1.09 1.65 -15.80
N ASN A 23 -2.05 0.80 -16.18
CA ASN A 23 -3.43 1.21 -16.47
C ASN A 23 -4.37 1.11 -15.26
N GLY A 24 -3.86 0.68 -14.09
CA GLY A 24 -4.63 0.52 -12.87
C GLY A 24 -4.74 -0.92 -12.40
N ILE A 25 -5.01 -1.09 -11.10
CA ILE A 25 -5.22 -2.40 -10.47
C ILE A 25 -6.42 -2.31 -9.53
N LEU A 26 -7.36 -3.26 -9.66
CA LEU A 26 -8.49 -3.44 -8.77
C LEU A 26 -8.53 -4.87 -8.23
N PHE A 27 -8.42 -5.01 -6.93
CA PHE A 27 -8.86 -6.20 -6.22
C PHE A 27 -10.33 -5.98 -5.83
N GLY A 28 -11.26 -6.56 -6.59
CA GLY A 28 -12.70 -6.36 -6.37
C GLY A 28 -13.22 -7.02 -5.09
N ALA A 29 -14.43 -6.72 -4.69
CA ALA A 29 -15.03 -7.13 -3.41
C ALA A 29 -15.03 -8.65 -3.16
N GLY A 30 -15.03 -9.48 -4.21
CA GLY A 30 -14.93 -10.95 -4.12
C GLY A 30 -13.49 -11.49 -4.13
N ALA A 31 -12.49 -10.65 -4.33
CA ALA A 31 -11.10 -11.09 -4.42
C ALA A 31 -10.59 -11.63 -3.08
N GLN A 32 -9.91 -12.77 -3.14
CA GLN A 32 -9.28 -13.41 -1.99
C GLN A 32 -7.84 -13.76 -2.36
N LEU A 33 -6.88 -13.04 -1.80
CA LEU A 33 -5.47 -13.33 -1.95
C LEU A 33 -4.93 -13.96 -0.67
N ASN A 34 -4.16 -15.06 -0.83
CA ASN A 34 -3.42 -15.70 0.25
C ASN A 34 -2.02 -16.03 -0.26
N VAL A 35 -1.05 -15.19 0.07
CA VAL A 35 0.28 -15.19 -0.54
C VAL A 35 1.38 -14.91 0.48
N GLY A 36 2.63 -15.28 0.16
CA GLY A 36 3.78 -14.99 1.02
C GLY A 36 4.16 -13.51 1.06
N GLY A 37 3.93 -12.77 -0.03
CA GLY A 37 4.12 -11.33 -0.13
C GLY A 37 3.44 -10.78 -1.38
N LEU A 38 3.00 -9.54 -1.33
CA LEU A 38 2.34 -8.85 -2.45
C LEU A 38 2.95 -7.47 -2.67
N LEU A 39 3.39 -7.21 -3.90
CA LEU A 39 3.61 -5.86 -4.39
C LEU A 39 2.68 -5.63 -5.57
N ALA A 40 1.75 -4.68 -5.45
CA ALA A 40 0.86 -4.27 -6.52
C ALA A 40 1.11 -2.79 -6.84
N SER A 41 1.43 -2.48 -8.10
CA SER A 41 1.80 -1.12 -8.48
C SER A 41 1.39 -0.76 -9.90
N THR A 42 1.04 0.51 -10.10
CA THR A 42 0.88 1.09 -11.43
C THR A 42 2.19 1.66 -11.99
N LEU A 43 3.24 1.66 -11.19
CA LEU A 43 4.57 2.07 -11.60
C LEU A 43 5.23 0.96 -12.43
N HIS A 44 6.08 1.35 -13.36
CA HIS A 44 6.77 0.45 -14.27
C HIS A 44 8.14 0.05 -13.70
N ALA A 45 8.48 -1.23 -13.79
CA ALA A 45 9.83 -1.74 -13.54
C ALA A 45 10.57 -1.95 -14.86
N ARG A 46 11.87 -1.67 -14.88
CA ARG A 46 12.71 -2.09 -16.01
C ARG A 46 13.08 -3.56 -15.80
N ASP A 47 12.88 -4.37 -16.83
CA ASP A 47 13.11 -5.82 -16.75
C ASP A 47 14.54 -6.17 -16.31
N GLU A 48 15.54 -5.47 -16.84
CA GLU A 48 16.96 -5.68 -16.48
C GLU A 48 17.23 -5.41 -15.00
N GLU A 49 16.67 -4.33 -14.45
CA GLU A 49 16.80 -3.96 -13.03
C GLU A 49 16.09 -4.98 -12.13
N PHE A 50 14.88 -5.35 -12.53
CA PHE A 50 14.07 -6.33 -11.79
C PHE A 50 14.75 -7.71 -11.75
N MET A 51 15.26 -8.19 -12.87
CA MET A 51 15.97 -9.47 -12.96
C MET A 51 17.30 -9.45 -12.20
N ALA A 52 17.92 -8.28 -12.03
CA ALA A 52 19.11 -8.08 -11.20
C ALA A 52 18.80 -7.92 -9.70
N GLY A 53 17.52 -8.07 -9.27
CA GLY A 53 17.10 -7.92 -7.89
C GLY A 53 17.01 -6.46 -7.40
N ARG A 54 17.11 -5.51 -8.32
CA ARG A 54 16.92 -4.09 -8.02
C ARG A 54 15.47 -3.69 -8.29
N TYR A 55 14.69 -3.60 -7.24
CA TYR A 55 13.26 -3.30 -7.31
C TYR A 55 13.02 -1.80 -7.35
N LEU A 56 13.26 -1.20 -8.50
CA LEU A 56 13.02 0.21 -8.81
C LEU A 56 11.82 0.31 -9.75
N PHE A 57 10.79 1.02 -9.29
CA PHE A 57 9.55 1.26 -10.03
C PHE A 57 9.38 2.77 -10.23
N ALA A 58 8.99 3.19 -11.42
CA ALA A 58 8.76 4.60 -11.74
C ALA A 58 7.53 4.79 -12.61
N GLN A 59 6.89 5.96 -12.50
CA GLN A 59 5.79 6.32 -13.38
C GLN A 59 6.28 6.38 -14.84
N ASP A 60 5.56 5.73 -15.73
CA ASP A 60 5.76 5.88 -17.17
C ASP A 60 5.21 7.25 -17.60
N PRO A 61 6.04 8.18 -18.09
CA PRO A 61 5.59 9.52 -18.45
C PRO A 61 4.61 9.54 -19.63
N LEU A 62 4.50 8.45 -20.39
CA LEU A 62 3.56 8.29 -21.49
C LEU A 62 2.20 7.75 -21.06
N LYS A 63 2.05 7.41 -19.78
CA LYS A 63 0.81 6.89 -19.20
C LYS A 63 0.20 7.89 -18.23
N GLY A 64 -1.14 7.99 -18.25
CA GLY A 64 -1.86 8.77 -17.24
C GLY A 64 -1.69 8.20 -15.84
N LEU A 65 -1.81 9.06 -14.84
CA LEU A 65 -1.74 8.67 -13.43
C LEU A 65 -2.93 7.79 -13.07
N LYS A 66 -2.65 6.60 -12.52
CA LYS A 66 -3.64 5.57 -12.20
C LYS A 66 -3.54 5.15 -10.74
N THR A 67 -4.49 4.33 -10.30
CA THR A 67 -4.67 3.94 -8.91
C THR A 67 -4.58 2.43 -8.71
N VAL A 68 -4.19 2.03 -7.51
CA VAL A 68 -4.39 0.68 -6.97
C VAL A 68 -5.51 0.73 -5.94
N VAL A 69 -6.53 -0.10 -6.12
CA VAL A 69 -7.70 -0.19 -5.23
C VAL A 69 -7.84 -1.60 -4.69
N ASN A 70 -7.99 -1.74 -3.39
CA ASN A 70 -8.36 -2.99 -2.75
C ASN A 70 -9.77 -2.90 -2.15
N GLN A 71 -10.69 -3.70 -2.66
CA GLN A 71 -12.03 -3.93 -2.10
C GLN A 71 -12.17 -5.37 -1.58
N GLY A 72 -11.18 -6.22 -1.84
CA GLY A 72 -11.14 -7.64 -1.48
C GLY A 72 -10.47 -7.90 -0.14
N THR A 73 -10.05 -9.16 0.03
CA THR A 73 -9.31 -9.61 1.20
C THR A 73 -7.91 -10.04 0.77
N LEU A 74 -6.89 -9.33 1.27
CA LEU A 74 -5.48 -9.63 1.08
C LEU A 74 -4.93 -10.23 2.38
N ARG A 75 -4.58 -11.53 2.37
CA ARG A 75 -3.95 -12.22 3.49
C ARG A 75 -2.53 -12.56 3.12
N ILE A 76 -1.60 -12.15 3.96
CA ILE A 76 -0.18 -12.39 3.78
C ILE A 76 0.30 -13.31 4.89
N SER A 77 1.22 -14.20 4.57
CA SER A 77 1.89 -15.03 5.55
C SER A 77 2.61 -14.19 6.60
N GLU A 78 2.79 -14.71 7.80
CA GLU A 78 3.57 -14.02 8.84
C GLU A 78 4.96 -13.63 8.29
N HIS A 79 5.46 -12.47 8.73
CA HIS A 79 6.70 -11.85 8.26
C HIS A 79 6.73 -11.49 6.75
N GLY A 80 5.60 -11.55 6.08
CA GLY A 80 5.47 -11.13 4.69
C GLY A 80 5.17 -9.63 4.56
N PHE A 81 4.76 -9.22 3.36
CA PHE A 81 4.47 -7.82 3.10
C PHE A 81 3.31 -7.61 2.13
N VAL A 82 2.61 -6.50 2.31
CA VAL A 82 1.75 -5.88 1.31
C VAL A 82 2.29 -4.51 0.98
N ILE A 83 2.64 -4.29 -0.28
CA ILE A 83 2.98 -2.97 -0.82
C ILE A 83 2.00 -2.65 -1.92
N LEU A 84 1.14 -1.67 -1.69
CA LEU A 84 0.29 -1.07 -2.71
C LEU A 84 0.87 0.31 -3.00
N ALA A 85 1.41 0.52 -4.22
CA ALA A 85 2.10 1.75 -4.58
C ALA A 85 1.68 2.26 -5.96
N ALA A 86 1.24 3.50 -6.01
CA ALA A 86 0.74 4.15 -7.22
C ALA A 86 0.68 5.67 -7.00
N PRO A 87 0.40 6.50 -8.03
CA PRO A 87 0.02 7.90 -7.83
C PRO A 87 -1.14 8.12 -6.85
N ALA A 88 -2.08 7.17 -6.75
CA ALA A 88 -3.03 7.11 -5.65
C ALA A 88 -3.36 5.65 -5.27
N VAL A 89 -3.65 5.43 -3.98
CA VAL A 89 -3.95 4.10 -3.42
C VAL A 89 -5.17 4.16 -2.52
N SER A 90 -6.10 3.21 -2.67
CA SER A 90 -7.27 3.06 -1.79
C SER A 90 -7.38 1.64 -1.24
N ASN A 91 -7.55 1.53 0.08
CA ASN A 91 -8.00 0.31 0.72
C ASN A 91 -9.43 0.49 1.26
N GLU A 92 -10.37 -0.21 0.66
CA GLU A 92 -11.78 -0.28 1.05
C GLU A 92 -12.12 -1.68 1.58
N GLY A 93 -11.22 -2.64 1.41
CA GLY A 93 -11.33 -4.03 1.81
C GLY A 93 -10.57 -4.38 3.08
N ILE A 94 -10.05 -5.58 3.13
CA ILE A 94 -9.34 -6.11 4.31
C ILE A 94 -7.90 -6.49 3.92
N ILE A 95 -6.94 -6.04 4.72
CA ILE A 95 -5.54 -6.45 4.63
C ILE A 95 -5.15 -7.09 5.96
N VAL A 96 -4.54 -8.29 5.91
CA VAL A 96 -4.00 -8.99 7.08
C VAL A 96 -2.56 -9.38 6.79
N ALA A 97 -1.62 -8.82 7.57
CA ALA A 97 -0.18 -9.04 7.43
C ALA A 97 0.52 -9.05 8.81
N ASN A 98 0.11 -9.96 9.69
CA ASN A 98 0.68 -10.06 11.04
C ASN A 98 2.19 -10.32 10.99
N LEU A 99 2.93 -9.72 11.93
CA LEU A 99 4.40 -9.74 12.00
C LEU A 99 5.08 -9.23 10.71
N GLY A 100 4.33 -8.61 9.82
CA GLY A 100 4.79 -8.16 8.51
C GLY A 100 4.65 -6.67 8.31
N THR A 101 4.86 -6.22 7.08
CA THR A 101 4.76 -4.80 6.71
C THR A 101 3.62 -4.58 5.72
N THR A 102 2.76 -3.60 6.02
CA THR A 102 1.77 -3.07 5.08
C THR A 102 2.13 -1.64 4.72
N LEU A 103 2.38 -1.37 3.44
CA LEU A 103 2.59 -0.04 2.89
C LEU A 103 1.48 0.30 1.90
N LEU A 104 0.73 1.36 2.16
CA LEU A 104 -0.07 2.06 1.17
C LEU A 104 0.67 3.35 0.82
N GLY A 105 1.24 3.39 -0.39
CA GLY A 105 2.17 4.45 -0.78
C GLY A 105 1.73 5.22 -2.03
N SER A 106 1.57 6.54 -1.94
CA SER A 106 1.35 7.41 -3.08
C SER A 106 2.63 8.13 -3.47
N GLY A 107 3.00 8.02 -4.74
CA GLY A 107 4.17 8.66 -5.34
C GLY A 107 4.38 8.20 -6.78
N GLN A 108 5.35 8.79 -7.45
CA GLN A 108 5.66 8.44 -8.84
C GLN A 108 6.92 7.56 -8.97
N LYS A 109 7.61 7.27 -7.86
CA LYS A 109 8.76 6.38 -7.83
C LYS A 109 8.83 5.62 -6.51
N LEU A 110 9.06 4.33 -6.60
CA LEU A 110 9.24 3.43 -5.46
C LEU A 110 10.52 2.64 -5.64
N THR A 111 11.37 2.63 -4.63
CA THR A 111 12.50 1.69 -4.51
C THR A 111 12.20 0.77 -3.33
N VAL A 112 12.37 -0.52 -3.52
CA VAL A 112 12.18 -1.52 -2.46
C VAL A 112 13.40 -2.40 -2.37
N ASP A 113 13.90 -2.58 -1.16
CA ASP A 113 14.91 -3.59 -0.85
C ASP A 113 14.21 -4.76 -0.12
N LEU A 114 14.19 -5.90 -0.78
CA LEU A 114 13.63 -7.15 -0.26
C LEU A 114 14.72 -8.13 0.19
N MET A 115 15.98 -7.69 0.16
CA MET A 115 17.16 -8.47 0.51
C MET A 115 17.56 -8.11 1.94
N GLY A 116 17.31 -8.98 2.91
CA GLY A 116 17.78 -8.74 4.27
C GLY A 116 17.02 -9.50 5.35
N ASP A 117 17.14 -9.05 6.55
CA ASP A 117 16.73 -9.59 7.85
C ASP A 117 15.19 -9.64 8.11
N GLY A 118 14.37 -9.58 7.08
CA GLY A 118 12.91 -9.53 7.20
C GLY A 118 12.34 -8.13 7.31
N LEU A 119 13.18 -7.10 7.41
CA LEU A 119 12.76 -5.71 7.31
C LEU A 119 12.70 -5.28 5.84
N ILE A 120 11.59 -4.66 5.45
CA ILE A 120 11.45 -4.10 4.12
C ILE A 120 11.90 -2.65 4.17
N ASN A 121 13.04 -2.36 3.53
CA ASN A 121 13.45 -1.01 3.29
C ASN A 121 12.82 -0.52 1.98
N TYR A 122 12.20 0.65 2.02
CA TYR A 122 11.59 1.27 0.86
C TYR A 122 11.85 2.78 0.87
N ALA A 123 11.85 3.36 -0.33
CA ALA A 123 11.83 4.80 -0.52
C ALA A 123 10.75 5.14 -1.54
N LEU A 124 9.84 6.04 -1.15
CA LEU A 124 8.82 6.59 -2.02
C LEU A 124 9.20 8.03 -2.35
N SER A 125 9.40 8.31 -3.63
CA SER A 125 9.86 9.62 -4.11
C SER A 125 9.10 10.08 -5.34
N ASP A 126 9.45 11.25 -5.85
CA ASP A 126 8.83 11.92 -6.99
C ASP A 126 7.34 12.21 -6.72
N LYS A 127 7.05 13.48 -6.40
CA LYS A 127 5.72 13.95 -6.01
C LYS A 127 4.70 13.75 -7.13
N VAL A 128 3.50 13.36 -6.75
CA VAL A 128 2.32 13.43 -7.63
C VAL A 128 1.91 14.88 -7.75
N LEU A 129 1.99 15.43 -8.97
CA LEU A 129 1.75 16.85 -9.27
C LEU A 129 0.47 17.07 -10.08
N ASP A 130 -0.16 16.00 -10.58
CA ASP A 130 -1.35 16.09 -11.42
C ASP A 130 -2.50 15.28 -10.82
N GLN A 131 -3.72 15.62 -11.20
CA GLN A 131 -4.94 14.96 -10.77
C GLN A 131 -4.93 13.48 -11.15
N VAL A 132 -5.15 12.61 -10.17
CA VAL A 132 -5.28 11.17 -10.39
C VAL A 132 -6.75 10.81 -10.60
N THR A 133 -6.99 9.99 -11.60
CA THR A 133 -8.32 9.49 -11.92
C THR A 133 -8.49 8.06 -11.40
N GLY A 134 -9.56 7.82 -10.67
CA GLY A 134 -9.96 6.50 -10.19
C GLY A 134 -10.37 5.56 -11.32
N ILE A 135 -10.60 4.29 -10.98
CA ILE A 135 -11.05 3.27 -11.94
C ILE A 135 -12.44 3.59 -12.49
N ASP A 136 -13.26 4.32 -11.72
CA ASP A 136 -14.58 4.82 -12.11
C ASP A 136 -14.56 6.07 -13.01
N GLY A 137 -13.36 6.55 -13.37
CA GLY A 137 -13.17 7.73 -14.20
C GLY A 137 -13.30 9.07 -13.46
N LYS A 138 -13.52 9.07 -12.14
CA LYS A 138 -13.64 10.29 -11.33
C LYS A 138 -12.29 10.71 -10.75
N ALA A 139 -12.15 12.02 -10.56
CA ALA A 139 -11.01 12.58 -9.85
C ALA A 139 -10.99 12.13 -8.38
N LEU A 140 -9.83 11.69 -7.89
CA LEU A 140 -9.67 11.25 -6.51
C LEU A 140 -9.42 12.44 -5.58
N THR A 141 -10.00 12.38 -4.38
CA THR A 141 -9.87 13.42 -3.35
C THR A 141 -8.75 13.15 -2.35
N SER A 142 -8.16 11.95 -2.39
CA SER A 142 -7.06 11.54 -1.51
C SER A 142 -6.01 10.76 -2.28
N ALA A 143 -4.75 10.99 -1.96
CA ALA A 143 -3.63 10.27 -2.55
C ALA A 143 -3.50 8.87 -1.93
N VAL A 144 -3.66 8.75 -0.61
CA VAL A 144 -3.78 7.48 0.12
C VAL A 144 -5.06 7.51 0.93
N SER A 145 -5.93 6.51 0.75
CA SER A 145 -7.14 6.37 1.55
C SER A 145 -7.26 4.96 2.14
N ASN A 146 -7.71 4.89 3.39
CA ASN A 146 -8.12 3.64 4.02
C ASN A 146 -9.49 3.82 4.69
N SER A 147 -10.51 3.26 4.07
CA SER A 147 -11.87 3.15 4.65
C SER A 147 -12.19 1.73 5.10
N GLY A 148 -11.35 0.76 4.72
CA GLY A 148 -11.44 -0.64 5.10
C GLY A 148 -10.71 -0.97 6.40
N ALA A 149 -10.21 -2.20 6.51
CA ALA A 149 -9.49 -2.67 7.69
C ALA A 149 -8.07 -3.13 7.32
N ILE A 150 -7.09 -2.75 8.13
CA ILE A 150 -5.71 -3.22 8.05
C ILE A 150 -5.34 -3.81 9.40
N GLN A 151 -4.87 -5.06 9.41
CA GLN A 151 -4.39 -5.76 10.60
C GLN A 151 -2.96 -6.25 10.36
N ALA A 152 -2.03 -5.80 11.21
CA ALA A 152 -0.62 -6.19 11.18
C ALA A 152 -0.07 -6.29 12.60
N ASP A 153 -0.69 -7.13 13.45
CA ASP A 153 -0.26 -7.28 14.84
C ASP A 153 1.20 -7.75 14.92
N GLY A 154 2.01 -7.10 15.75
CA GLY A 154 3.46 -7.27 15.84
C GLY A 154 4.23 -6.81 14.59
N GLY A 155 3.59 -6.07 13.69
CA GLY A 155 4.18 -5.59 12.43
C GLY A 155 3.96 -4.10 12.22
N HIS A 156 4.20 -3.66 11.00
CA HIS A 156 4.19 -2.25 10.64
C HIS A 156 3.09 -1.92 9.63
N VAL A 157 2.33 -0.84 9.89
CA VAL A 157 1.38 -0.26 8.94
C VAL A 157 1.82 1.16 8.61
N ILE A 158 2.02 1.42 7.34
CA ILE A 158 2.50 2.71 6.84
C ILE A 158 1.55 3.22 5.76
N LEU A 159 0.95 4.37 6.00
CA LEU A 159 0.18 5.14 5.03
C LEU A 159 0.98 6.38 4.68
N GLN A 160 1.59 6.40 3.50
CA GLN A 160 2.50 7.48 3.10
C GLN A 160 2.10 8.07 1.76
N ALA A 161 1.99 9.40 1.72
CA ALA A 161 1.74 10.13 0.50
C ALA A 161 2.88 11.09 0.17
N ASN A 162 3.37 11.03 -1.06
CA ASN A 162 4.26 12.01 -1.65
C ASN A 162 3.53 12.70 -2.82
N ALA A 163 2.69 13.66 -2.49
CA ALA A 163 1.83 14.38 -3.42
C ALA A 163 1.79 15.88 -3.09
N ALA A 164 1.47 16.71 -4.06
CA ALA A 164 1.24 18.13 -3.83
C ALA A 164 -0.10 18.32 -3.07
N GLY A 165 -0.07 19.16 -2.04
CA GLY A 165 -1.20 19.33 -1.11
C GLY A 165 -2.42 20.05 -1.69
N ASP A 166 -2.28 20.68 -2.86
CA ASP A 166 -3.34 21.41 -3.57
C ASP A 166 -4.13 20.53 -4.56
N ILE A 167 -3.64 19.31 -4.86
CA ILE A 167 -4.28 18.39 -5.80
C ILE A 167 -5.37 17.55 -5.09
N PHE A 168 -5.15 17.24 -3.83
CA PHE A 168 -6.02 16.38 -3.03
C PHE A 168 -6.60 17.17 -1.84
N SER A 169 -7.85 16.91 -1.47
CA SER A 169 -8.46 17.46 -0.26
C SER A 169 -7.74 16.99 1.00
N SER A 170 -7.22 15.76 0.97
CA SER A 170 -6.28 15.22 1.95
C SER A 170 -5.30 14.30 1.25
N VAL A 171 -4.01 14.35 1.58
CA VAL A 171 -3.04 13.43 0.97
C VAL A 171 -3.13 12.05 1.60
N VAL A 172 -3.41 11.95 2.90
CA VAL A 172 -3.74 10.70 3.60
C VAL A 172 -5.08 10.85 4.27
N ASN A 173 -6.02 9.95 3.99
CA ASN A 173 -7.37 9.91 4.58
C ASN A 173 -7.61 8.54 5.22
N GLN A 174 -7.61 8.51 6.55
CA GLN A 174 -7.82 7.31 7.36
C GLN A 174 -9.18 7.37 8.05
N THR A 175 -10.17 6.66 7.52
CA THR A 175 -11.54 6.59 8.07
C THR A 175 -11.93 5.20 8.55
N GLY A 176 -11.18 4.18 8.16
CA GLY A 176 -11.39 2.79 8.51
C GLY A 176 -10.71 2.38 9.82
N VAL A 177 -10.22 1.14 9.87
CA VAL A 177 -9.54 0.58 11.03
C VAL A 177 -8.11 0.19 10.66
N VAL A 178 -7.14 0.65 11.44
CA VAL A 178 -5.76 0.18 11.39
C VAL A 178 -5.40 -0.40 12.75
N ARG A 179 -4.96 -1.66 12.76
CA ARG A 179 -4.53 -2.36 13.95
C ARG A 179 -3.13 -2.96 13.74
N ALA A 180 -2.21 -2.56 14.61
CA ALA A 180 -0.85 -3.07 14.66
C ALA A 180 -0.45 -3.21 16.15
N LYS A 181 -1.11 -4.14 16.86
CA LYS A 181 -0.87 -4.34 18.29
C LYS A 181 0.51 -4.93 18.54
N SER A 182 1.19 -4.44 19.56
CA SER A 182 2.45 -5.04 20.00
C SER A 182 2.23 -6.44 20.55
N LEU A 183 3.05 -7.39 20.12
CA LEU A 183 3.13 -8.77 20.62
C LEU A 183 4.41 -8.93 21.46
N LEU A 184 4.54 -10.06 22.21
CA LEU A 184 5.76 -10.35 22.96
C LEU A 184 7.01 -10.19 22.07
N ASN A 185 7.90 -9.26 22.42
CA ASN A 185 9.13 -8.96 21.69
C ASN A 185 8.97 -8.45 20.25
N GLN A 186 7.75 -8.03 19.85
CA GLN A 186 7.46 -7.46 18.52
C GLN A 186 6.64 -6.19 18.70
N GLU A 187 7.20 -5.05 18.33
CA GLU A 187 6.48 -3.77 18.39
C GLU A 187 5.55 -3.64 17.19
N GLY A 188 4.29 -3.29 17.46
CA GLY A 188 3.36 -2.88 16.43
C GLY A 188 3.52 -1.38 16.15
N VAL A 189 3.66 -1.01 14.89
CA VAL A 189 3.86 0.38 14.50
C VAL A 189 2.82 0.82 13.48
N VAL A 190 2.20 1.98 13.72
CA VAL A 190 1.37 2.69 12.75
C VAL A 190 2.00 4.02 12.42
N ARG A 191 2.31 4.26 11.15
CA ARG A 191 2.87 5.52 10.65
C ARG A 191 1.95 6.12 9.59
N LEU A 192 1.58 7.38 9.77
CA LEU A 192 0.89 8.20 8.79
C LEU A 192 1.81 9.34 8.37
N ASP A 193 2.04 9.50 7.06
CA ASP A 193 3.00 10.45 6.53
C ASP A 193 2.41 11.18 5.31
N GLY A 194 2.14 12.45 5.46
CA GLY A 194 1.60 13.32 4.40
C GLY A 194 2.65 14.05 3.59
N GLY A 195 3.94 13.74 3.77
CA GLY A 195 5.04 14.48 3.13
C GLY A 195 5.19 15.90 3.68
N ASP A 196 5.79 16.78 2.88
CA ASP A 196 6.18 18.13 3.34
C ASP A 196 5.00 19.11 3.56
N SER A 197 3.84 18.89 2.92
CA SER A 197 2.76 19.87 2.88
C SER A 197 1.35 19.28 2.76
N GLY A 198 1.21 17.98 2.95
CA GLY A 198 -0.07 17.30 2.76
C GLY A 198 -0.91 17.22 4.04
N LEU A 199 -2.24 17.40 3.92
CA LEU A 199 -3.16 17.17 5.03
C LEU A 199 -3.33 15.68 5.28
N VAL A 200 -3.03 15.24 6.51
CA VAL A 200 -3.35 13.90 7.02
C VAL A 200 -4.64 13.99 7.83
N GLN A 201 -5.68 13.32 7.38
CA GLN A 201 -6.98 13.28 8.06
C GLN A 201 -7.19 11.91 8.68
N VAL A 202 -7.55 11.87 9.96
CA VAL A 202 -7.87 10.65 10.71
C VAL A 202 -9.24 10.81 11.35
N ALA A 203 -10.20 10.01 10.91
CA ALA A 203 -11.54 9.92 11.49
C ALA A 203 -11.92 8.48 11.90
N GLY A 204 -11.04 7.52 11.59
CA GLY A 204 -11.18 6.10 11.92
C GLY A 204 -10.40 5.70 13.16
N THR A 205 -10.18 4.41 13.32
CA THR A 205 -9.48 3.83 14.47
C THR A 205 -8.02 3.51 14.11
N LEU A 206 -7.10 3.91 14.98
CA LEU A 206 -5.70 3.49 15.00
C LEU A 206 -5.43 2.78 16.34
N ASP A 207 -5.01 1.52 16.30
CA ASP A 207 -4.75 0.71 17.48
C ASP A 207 -3.36 0.06 17.39
N ALA A 208 -2.39 0.64 18.11
CA ALA A 208 -1.04 0.10 18.28
C ALA A 208 -0.78 -0.32 19.75
N SER A 209 -1.82 -0.62 20.52
CA SER A 209 -1.72 -0.98 21.92
C SER A 209 -0.98 -2.30 22.16
N GLY A 210 -0.39 -2.48 23.34
CA GLY A 210 0.14 -3.78 23.78
C GLY A 210 -0.99 -4.77 24.10
N LEU A 211 -0.77 -6.07 23.87
CA LEU A 211 -1.73 -7.12 24.19
C LEU A 211 -1.73 -7.56 25.66
N SER A 212 -0.72 -7.16 26.44
CA SER A 212 -0.60 -7.48 27.87
C SER A 212 -0.13 -6.28 28.68
N THR A 213 -0.49 -6.25 29.97
CA THR A 213 0.02 -5.27 30.93
C THR A 213 1.55 -5.33 31.01
N GLY A 214 2.22 -4.23 30.64
CA GLY A 214 3.67 -4.12 30.62
C GLY A 214 4.29 -4.13 29.21
N GLN A 215 3.51 -4.27 28.14
CA GLN A 215 3.96 -4.03 26.76
C GLN A 215 3.64 -2.59 26.36
N ASN A 216 4.65 -1.87 25.87
CA ASN A 216 4.45 -0.57 25.28
C ASN A 216 3.79 -0.73 23.89
N GLY A 217 2.76 0.03 23.64
CA GLY A 217 2.15 0.16 22.31
C GLY A 217 2.79 1.32 21.54
#